data_4fdbcb20c3733e5875a1e4070073e50f
#
_entry.id   4fdbcb20c3733e5875a1e4070073e50f
#
_cell.length_a   1.000
_cell.length_b   1.000
_cell.length_c   1.000
_cell.angle_alpha   90.00
_cell.angle_beta   90.00
_cell.angle_gamma   90.00
#
_symmetry.space_group_name_H-M   'P 1'
#
loop_
_entity.id
_entity.type
_entity.pdbx_description
1 polymer ?
#
loop_
_entity_poly.entity_id
_entity_poly.type
_entity_poly.pdbx_seq_one_letter_code
_entity_poly.pdbx_strand_id
1 'polypeptide(L)'
;MPMALQRHTQQPIIKMKKTFLLLAFACVCTLVQAQTNFKYGYLSFTTALKAMPDYAAAERNLADLKAKYKAEAQRVEDEFNKKYELFLDGQRTFPLPILRKRQAEIQELLEKNAAFAAESKRLLEQAEQDAKAPVLARLRTILNRIGTDRGYAFILNTDNDAVPFVNKAMGEDINALVKDIVNRQQ
;
A
#
# COMPACT_ATOMS: atom_id res chain seq x y z
N MET A 1 -54.50 15.17 -83.58
CA MET A 1 -53.27 15.58 -82.89
C MET A 1 -53.53 15.41 -81.40
N PRO A 2 -52.89 14.46 -80.75
CA PRO A 2 -52.94 14.41 -79.28
C PRO A 2 -51.57 14.81 -78.68
N MET A 3 -51.66 15.69 -77.71
CA MET A 3 -50.56 16.15 -76.81
C MET A 3 -50.10 15.01 -75.91
N ALA A 4 -48.82 14.69 -75.98
CA ALA A 4 -48.16 13.71 -75.02
C ALA A 4 -47.86 14.38 -73.69
N LEU A 5 -48.40 13.86 -72.65
CA LEU A 5 -48.08 14.23 -71.24
C LEU A 5 -46.68 13.68 -70.86
N GLN A 6 -45.77 14.59 -70.57
CA GLN A 6 -44.47 14.28 -69.94
C GLN A 6 -44.72 13.96 -68.47
N ARG A 7 -44.58 12.69 -68.03
CA ARG A 7 -44.50 12.31 -66.63
C ARG A 7 -43.06 12.51 -66.14
N HIS A 8 -42.94 13.50 -65.32
CA HIS A 8 -41.70 13.77 -64.60
C HIS A 8 -41.37 12.64 -63.61
N THR A 9 -40.25 11.98 -63.90
CA THR A 9 -39.69 10.90 -63.06
C THR A 9 -39.02 11.49 -61.80
N GLN A 10 -39.76 11.72 -60.75
CA GLN A 10 -39.21 12.18 -59.44
C GLN A 10 -38.95 11.05 -58.42
N GLN A 11 -38.91 9.81 -58.80
CA GLN A 11 -38.84 8.68 -57.88
C GLN A 11 -37.44 8.20 -57.43
N PRO A 12 -36.29 8.42 -58.11
CA PRO A 12 -35.03 7.84 -57.64
C PRO A 12 -34.38 8.57 -56.43
N ILE A 13 -34.59 9.89 -56.33
CA ILE A 13 -33.89 10.72 -55.31
C ILE A 13 -34.41 10.45 -53.89
N ILE A 14 -35.68 10.15 -53.74
CA ILE A 14 -36.32 9.87 -52.42
C ILE A 14 -35.90 8.49 -51.89
N LYS A 15 -35.73 7.50 -52.76
CA LYS A 15 -35.23 6.16 -52.40
C LYS A 15 -33.76 6.22 -51.98
N MET A 16 -32.92 6.97 -52.66
CA MET A 16 -31.51 7.17 -52.30
C MET A 16 -31.33 7.86 -50.95
N LYS A 17 -32.15 8.88 -50.66
CA LYS A 17 -32.08 9.56 -49.35
C LYS A 17 -32.49 8.63 -48.20
N LYS A 18 -33.50 7.77 -48.40
CA LYS A 18 -33.96 6.79 -47.38
C LYS A 18 -32.93 5.67 -47.18
N THR A 19 -32.27 5.18 -48.22
CA THR A 19 -31.19 4.18 -48.10
C THR A 19 -29.95 4.76 -47.47
N PHE A 20 -29.59 6.02 -47.74
CA PHE A 20 -28.47 6.69 -47.07
C PHE A 20 -28.73 6.94 -45.61
N LEU A 21 -29.98 7.29 -45.21
CA LEU A 21 -30.39 7.46 -43.83
C LEU A 21 -30.37 6.13 -43.06
N LEU A 22 -30.79 5.02 -43.69
CA LEU A 22 -30.73 3.68 -43.13
C LEU A 22 -29.30 3.19 -42.94
N LEU A 23 -28.41 3.49 -43.89
CA LEU A 23 -26.99 3.13 -43.80
C LEU A 23 -26.27 3.94 -42.69
N ALA A 24 -26.58 5.23 -42.57
CA ALA A 24 -26.05 6.08 -41.48
C ALA A 24 -26.56 5.63 -40.12
N PHE A 25 -27.82 5.22 -40.02
CA PHE A 25 -28.37 4.68 -38.75
C PHE A 25 -27.77 3.33 -38.38
N ALA A 26 -27.50 2.45 -39.36
CA ALA A 26 -26.80 1.19 -39.12
C ALA A 26 -25.36 1.40 -38.66
N CYS A 27 -24.62 2.39 -39.19
CA CYS A 27 -23.28 2.77 -38.73
C CYS A 27 -23.28 3.32 -37.30
N VAL A 28 -24.30 4.07 -36.86
CA VAL A 28 -24.42 4.57 -35.49
C VAL A 28 -24.70 3.41 -34.52
N CYS A 29 -25.47 2.41 -34.88
CA CYS A 29 -25.74 1.24 -34.04
C CYS A 29 -24.52 0.36 -33.80
N THR A 30 -23.53 0.33 -34.71
CA THR A 30 -22.28 -0.44 -34.53
C THR A 30 -21.30 0.26 -33.57
N LEU A 31 -21.40 1.56 -33.37
CA LEU A 31 -20.55 2.31 -32.41
C LEU A 31 -20.97 2.11 -30.92
N VAL A 32 -22.20 1.67 -30.68
CA VAL A 32 -22.70 1.45 -29.31
C VAL A 32 -22.19 0.15 -28.66
N GLN A 33 -21.62 -0.78 -29.47
CA GLN A 33 -21.07 -2.06 -28.95
C GLN A 33 -19.67 -1.93 -28.34
N ALA A 34 -19.05 -0.76 -28.36
CA ALA A 34 -17.73 -0.52 -27.76
C ALA A 34 -17.81 -0.19 -26.25
N GLN A 35 -18.81 -0.75 -25.52
CA GLN A 35 -18.71 -0.83 -24.07
C GLN A 35 -17.65 -1.87 -23.75
N THR A 36 -16.40 -1.44 -23.66
CA THR A 36 -15.33 -2.25 -23.08
C THR A 36 -15.83 -2.75 -21.74
N ASN A 37 -15.97 -4.07 -21.58
CA ASN A 37 -16.28 -4.67 -20.30
C ASN A 37 -15.25 -4.17 -19.27
N PHE A 38 -15.66 -3.19 -18.48
CA PHE A 38 -14.83 -2.57 -17.46
C PHE A 38 -14.55 -3.62 -16.40
N LYS A 39 -13.32 -4.16 -16.42
CA LYS A 39 -12.87 -5.16 -15.47
C LYS A 39 -11.96 -4.51 -14.44
N TYR A 40 -12.06 -4.95 -13.20
CA TYR A 40 -11.15 -4.57 -12.14
C TYR A 40 -10.84 -5.76 -11.25
N GLY A 41 -9.64 -5.74 -10.66
CA GLY A 41 -9.26 -6.67 -9.60
C GLY A 41 -9.51 -6.03 -8.23
N TYR A 42 -9.65 -6.85 -7.20
CA TYR A 42 -9.62 -6.40 -5.82
C TYR A 42 -8.94 -7.43 -4.93
N LEU A 43 -8.30 -6.93 -3.87
CA LEU A 43 -7.62 -7.78 -2.89
C LEU A 43 -7.50 -7.06 -1.55
N SER A 44 -7.22 -7.83 -0.50
CA SER A 44 -6.63 -7.31 0.73
C SER A 44 -5.12 -7.18 0.53
N PHE A 45 -4.62 -5.94 0.46
CA PHE A 45 -3.19 -5.67 0.30
C PHE A 45 -2.36 -6.23 1.45
N THR A 46 -2.89 -6.13 2.69
CA THR A 46 -2.28 -6.72 3.89
C THR A 46 -2.18 -8.23 3.81
N THR A 47 -3.21 -8.91 3.31
CA THR A 47 -3.20 -10.37 3.11
C THR A 47 -2.18 -10.76 2.05
N ALA A 48 -2.14 -10.04 0.93
CA ALA A 48 -1.18 -10.28 -0.14
C ALA A 48 0.27 -10.06 0.35
N LEU A 49 0.51 -8.99 1.12
CA LEU A 49 1.82 -8.67 1.70
C LEU A 49 2.29 -9.76 2.67
N LYS A 50 1.41 -10.22 3.56
CA LYS A 50 1.73 -11.31 4.50
C LYS A 50 1.99 -12.66 3.82
N ALA A 51 1.47 -12.86 2.61
CA ALA A 51 1.75 -14.05 1.81
C ALA A 51 3.17 -14.02 1.17
N MET A 52 3.84 -12.85 1.15
CA MET A 52 5.19 -12.74 0.63
C MET A 52 6.19 -13.41 1.58
N PRO A 53 7.05 -14.35 1.11
CA PRO A 53 8.01 -15.04 1.98
C PRO A 53 9.02 -14.08 2.61
N ASP A 54 9.45 -13.06 1.85
CA ASP A 54 10.37 -12.03 2.31
C ASP A 54 9.77 -11.17 3.44
N TYR A 55 8.42 -11.04 3.48
CA TYR A 55 7.73 -10.31 4.54
C TYR A 55 7.91 -10.99 5.91
N ALA A 56 7.73 -12.30 5.97
CA ALA A 56 7.88 -13.05 7.22
C ALA A 56 9.33 -13.02 7.74
N ALA A 57 10.33 -12.98 6.85
CA ALA A 57 11.73 -12.81 7.21
C ALA A 57 12.00 -11.40 7.73
N ALA A 58 11.49 -10.36 7.04
CA ALA A 58 11.61 -8.97 7.45
C ALA A 58 11.01 -8.72 8.84
N GLU A 59 9.81 -9.25 9.09
CA GLU A 59 9.13 -9.13 10.40
C GLU A 59 9.91 -9.82 11.53
N ARG A 60 10.48 -11.00 11.29
CA ARG A 60 11.33 -11.69 12.29
C ARG A 60 12.57 -10.86 12.62
N ASN A 61 13.29 -10.40 11.60
CA ASN A 61 14.50 -9.60 11.80
C ASN A 61 14.19 -8.30 12.55
N LEU A 62 13.06 -7.66 12.22
CA LEU A 62 12.61 -6.45 12.90
C LEU A 62 12.20 -6.72 14.35
N ALA A 63 11.54 -7.84 14.63
CA ALA A 63 11.19 -8.26 15.99
C ALA A 63 12.43 -8.50 16.85
N ASP A 64 13.45 -9.17 16.30
CA ASP A 64 14.74 -9.39 16.97
C ASP A 64 15.45 -8.07 17.24
N LEU A 65 15.45 -7.14 16.29
CA LEU A 65 16.03 -5.83 16.47
C LEU A 65 15.30 -5.03 17.57
N LYS A 66 13.97 -5.02 17.54
CA LYS A 66 13.14 -4.38 18.58
C LYS A 66 13.42 -4.97 19.97
N ALA A 67 13.57 -6.30 20.07
CA ALA A 67 13.91 -6.97 21.31
C ALA A 67 15.28 -6.53 21.85
N LYS A 68 16.29 -6.39 20.99
CA LYS A 68 17.63 -5.92 21.39
C LYS A 68 17.61 -4.48 21.91
N TYR A 69 16.93 -3.58 21.21
CA TYR A 69 16.77 -2.19 21.68
C TYR A 69 16.02 -2.09 22.99
N LYS A 70 14.95 -2.90 23.15
CA LYS A 70 14.20 -2.96 24.41
C LYS A 70 15.07 -3.45 25.57
N ALA A 71 15.87 -4.50 25.34
CA ALA A 71 16.78 -5.03 26.37
C ALA A 71 17.83 -4.00 26.79
N GLU A 72 18.41 -3.27 25.82
CA GLU A 72 19.38 -2.21 26.11
C GLU A 72 18.73 -1.02 26.83
N ALA A 73 17.50 -0.60 26.42
CA ALA A 73 16.76 0.43 27.13
C ALA A 73 16.52 0.07 28.60
N GLN A 74 16.13 -1.18 28.87
CA GLN A 74 15.97 -1.66 30.24
C GLN A 74 17.28 -1.66 31.02
N ARG A 75 18.38 -2.11 30.41
CA ARG A 75 19.70 -2.13 31.05
C ARG A 75 20.16 -0.72 31.46
N VAL A 76 19.99 0.28 30.61
CA VAL A 76 20.42 1.66 30.89
C VAL A 76 19.49 2.33 31.92
N GLU A 77 18.21 1.97 31.93
CA GLU A 77 17.25 2.40 32.96
C GLU A 77 17.60 1.82 34.32
N ASP A 78 17.88 0.52 34.40
CA ASP A 78 18.30 -0.15 35.64
C ASP A 78 19.62 0.43 36.20
N GLU A 79 20.58 0.76 35.31
CA GLU A 79 21.82 1.42 35.71
C GLU A 79 21.56 2.81 36.30
N PHE A 80 20.68 3.59 35.67
CA PHE A 80 20.27 4.90 36.16
C PHE A 80 19.59 4.77 37.54
N ASN A 81 18.61 3.90 37.68
CA ASN A 81 17.87 3.69 38.93
C ASN A 81 18.79 3.30 40.06
N LYS A 82 19.69 2.35 39.83
CA LYS A 82 20.69 1.94 40.85
C LYS A 82 21.58 3.10 41.31
N LYS A 83 22.07 3.91 40.38
CA LYS A 83 22.92 5.06 40.71
C LYS A 83 22.13 6.16 41.43
N TYR A 84 20.88 6.35 41.03
CA TYR A 84 19.97 7.31 41.65
C TYR A 84 19.62 6.92 43.09
N GLU A 85 19.32 5.66 43.35
CA GLU A 85 19.10 5.13 44.69
C GLU A 85 20.32 5.38 45.60
N LEU A 86 21.52 5.01 45.12
CA LEU A 86 22.77 5.27 45.87
C LEU A 86 23.02 6.77 46.14
N PHE A 87 22.61 7.63 45.24
CA PHE A 87 22.67 9.07 45.44
C PHE A 87 21.69 9.51 46.54
N LEU A 88 20.44 9.05 46.50
CA LEU A 88 19.42 9.42 47.50
C LEU A 88 19.83 8.98 48.90
N ASP A 89 20.36 7.78 49.05
CA ASP A 89 20.81 7.24 50.33
C ASP A 89 21.96 8.06 50.93
N GLY A 90 22.91 8.48 50.09
CA GLY A 90 24.13 9.16 50.55
C GLY A 90 24.07 10.69 50.52
N GLN A 91 23.08 11.31 49.89
CA GLN A 91 23.10 12.77 49.59
C GLN A 91 23.23 13.67 50.81
N ARG A 92 22.73 13.23 51.99
CA ARG A 92 22.80 13.98 53.24
C ARG A 92 24.16 13.90 53.95
N THR A 93 24.98 12.92 53.61
CA THR A 93 26.27 12.62 54.23
C THR A 93 27.47 12.93 53.33
N PHE A 94 27.25 13.12 52.02
CA PHE A 94 28.33 13.40 51.08
C PHE A 94 28.96 14.79 51.32
N PRO A 95 30.30 14.87 51.36
CA PRO A 95 30.98 16.14 51.21
C PRO A 95 30.55 16.87 49.94
N LEU A 96 30.48 18.20 49.98
CA LEU A 96 29.94 19.00 48.88
C LEU A 96 30.55 18.72 47.48
N PRO A 97 31.88 18.48 47.35
CA PRO A 97 32.46 18.11 46.04
C PRO A 97 31.94 16.77 45.52
N ILE A 98 31.73 15.78 46.41
CA ILE A 98 31.22 14.45 46.04
C ILE A 98 29.74 14.56 45.68
N LEU A 99 28.96 15.31 46.44
CA LEU A 99 27.55 15.58 46.14
C LEU A 99 27.38 16.16 44.72
N ARG A 100 28.13 17.22 44.41
CA ARG A 100 28.09 17.84 43.08
C ARG A 100 28.48 16.86 41.96
N LYS A 101 29.54 16.05 42.18
CA LYS A 101 29.96 15.04 41.19
C LYS A 101 28.83 14.01 40.95
N ARG A 102 28.21 13.51 42.01
CA ARG A 102 27.10 12.53 41.87
C ARG A 102 25.89 13.11 41.21
N GLN A 103 25.54 14.36 41.48
CA GLN A 103 24.47 15.07 40.77
C GLN A 103 24.75 15.17 39.26
N ALA A 104 25.98 15.55 38.91
CA ALA A 104 26.37 15.64 37.51
C ALA A 104 26.33 14.28 36.78
N GLU A 105 26.79 13.18 37.47
CA GLU A 105 26.70 11.83 36.93
C GLU A 105 25.25 11.37 36.65
N ILE A 106 24.33 11.69 37.58
CA ILE A 106 22.89 11.38 37.41
C ILE A 106 22.30 12.18 36.25
N GLN A 107 22.61 13.46 36.19
CA GLN A 107 22.13 14.31 35.08
C GLN A 107 22.65 13.83 33.70
N GLU A 108 23.93 13.46 33.62
CA GLU A 108 24.54 12.92 32.41
C GLU A 108 23.88 11.62 31.98
N LEU A 109 23.58 10.70 32.92
CA LEU A 109 22.89 9.46 32.61
C LEU A 109 21.47 9.68 32.12
N LEU A 110 20.73 10.62 32.74
CA LEU A 110 19.37 10.96 32.32
C LEU A 110 19.37 11.48 30.87
N GLU A 111 20.29 12.39 30.55
CA GLU A 111 20.43 12.93 29.20
C GLU A 111 20.82 11.85 28.18
N LYS A 112 21.76 10.96 28.52
CA LYS A 112 22.16 9.82 27.68
C LYS A 112 21.01 8.86 27.44
N ASN A 113 20.23 8.54 28.47
CA ASN A 113 19.09 7.63 28.33
C ASN A 113 17.99 8.24 27.45
N ALA A 114 17.72 9.54 27.61
CA ALA A 114 16.75 10.25 26.76
C ALA A 114 17.21 10.29 25.29
N ALA A 115 18.50 10.58 25.07
CA ALA A 115 19.07 10.59 23.72
C ALA A 115 19.04 9.18 23.09
N PHE A 116 19.39 8.14 23.85
CA PHE A 116 19.31 6.76 23.39
C PHE A 116 17.89 6.35 23.03
N ALA A 117 16.89 6.71 23.85
CA ALA A 117 15.48 6.40 23.56
C ALA A 117 15.00 7.06 22.26
N ALA A 118 15.34 8.34 22.05
CA ALA A 118 14.98 9.07 20.85
C ALA A 118 15.65 8.48 19.60
N GLU A 119 16.94 8.19 19.65
CA GLU A 119 17.69 7.60 18.54
C GLU A 119 17.26 6.17 18.25
N SER A 120 17.00 5.35 19.27
CA SER A 120 16.46 4.00 19.12
C SER A 120 15.13 3.99 18.35
N LYS A 121 14.22 4.91 18.71
CA LYS A 121 12.95 5.07 18.01
C LYS A 121 13.16 5.38 16.53
N ARG A 122 14.00 6.37 16.24
CA ARG A 122 14.31 6.78 14.85
C ARG A 122 14.92 5.63 14.03
N LEU A 123 15.89 4.90 14.62
CA LEU A 123 16.55 3.77 13.95
C LEU A 123 15.60 2.59 13.72
N LEU A 124 14.69 2.32 14.66
CA LEU A 124 13.68 1.28 14.49
C LEU A 124 12.65 1.63 13.41
N GLU A 125 12.22 2.89 13.33
CA GLU A 125 11.34 3.38 12.26
C GLU A 125 12.03 3.27 10.88
N GLN A 126 13.31 3.66 10.80
CA GLN A 126 14.10 3.51 9.58
C GLN A 126 14.25 2.03 9.18
N ALA A 127 14.63 1.17 10.12
CA ALA A 127 14.79 -0.26 9.87
C ALA A 127 13.48 -0.92 9.41
N GLU A 128 12.34 -0.48 9.93
CA GLU A 128 11.02 -0.95 9.50
C GLU A 128 10.73 -0.55 8.05
N GLN A 129 11.02 0.69 7.67
CA GLN A 129 10.85 1.16 6.30
C GLN A 129 11.77 0.41 5.34
N ASP A 130 13.06 0.28 5.68
CA ASP A 130 14.05 -0.40 4.85
C ASP A 130 13.74 -1.90 4.66
N ALA A 131 13.27 -2.57 5.71
CA ALA A 131 12.89 -3.97 5.64
C ALA A 131 11.62 -4.21 4.78
N LYS A 132 10.65 -3.29 4.83
CA LYS A 132 9.38 -3.42 4.09
C LYS A 132 9.46 -2.93 2.65
N ALA A 133 10.31 -1.96 2.36
CA ALA A 133 10.38 -1.33 1.03
C ALA A 133 10.59 -2.34 -0.12
N PRO A 134 11.54 -3.29 -0.08
CA PRO A 134 11.76 -4.25 -1.15
C PRO A 134 10.57 -5.20 -1.33
N VAL A 135 9.93 -5.62 -0.23
CA VAL A 135 8.76 -6.51 -0.25
C VAL A 135 7.57 -5.81 -0.92
N LEU A 136 7.34 -4.53 -0.56
CA LEU A 136 6.31 -3.69 -1.16
C LEU A 136 6.56 -3.46 -2.66
N ALA A 137 7.81 -3.21 -3.05
CA ALA A 137 8.18 -3.04 -4.45
C ALA A 137 7.91 -4.32 -5.26
N ARG A 138 8.28 -5.48 -4.73
CA ARG A 138 8.01 -6.78 -5.36
C ARG A 138 6.52 -7.05 -5.51
N LEU A 139 5.73 -6.82 -4.46
CA LEU A 139 4.27 -6.98 -4.51
C LEU A 139 3.66 -6.06 -5.57
N ARG A 140 4.06 -4.78 -5.63
CA ARG A 140 3.60 -3.84 -6.68
C ARG A 140 3.92 -4.33 -8.09
N THR A 141 5.10 -4.90 -8.30
CA THR A 141 5.48 -5.49 -9.59
C THR A 141 4.56 -6.65 -9.98
N ILE A 142 4.24 -7.53 -9.02
CA ILE A 142 3.30 -8.64 -9.23
C ILE A 142 1.91 -8.10 -9.58
N LEU A 143 1.40 -7.11 -8.83
CA LEU A 143 0.09 -6.52 -9.08
C LEU A 143 0.01 -5.82 -10.44
N ASN A 144 1.04 -5.08 -10.83
CA ASN A 144 1.11 -4.45 -12.15
C ASN A 144 1.06 -5.49 -13.27
N ARG A 145 1.81 -6.59 -13.13
CA ARG A 145 1.76 -7.69 -14.09
C ARG A 145 0.36 -8.31 -14.19
N ILE A 146 -0.25 -8.64 -13.04
CA ILE A 146 -1.61 -9.18 -13.02
C ILE A 146 -2.59 -8.22 -13.69
N GLY A 147 -2.52 -6.93 -13.35
CA GLY A 147 -3.38 -5.90 -13.94
C GLY A 147 -3.26 -5.84 -15.44
N THR A 148 -2.04 -5.86 -15.97
CA THR A 148 -1.77 -5.84 -17.41
C THR A 148 -2.23 -7.13 -18.09
N ASP A 149 -1.86 -8.30 -17.55
CA ASP A 149 -2.17 -9.61 -18.16
C ASP A 149 -3.69 -9.89 -18.17
N ARG A 150 -4.43 -9.39 -17.18
CA ARG A 150 -5.89 -9.55 -17.06
C ARG A 150 -6.70 -8.42 -17.71
N GLY A 151 -6.04 -7.34 -18.13
CA GLY A 151 -6.70 -6.18 -18.71
C GLY A 151 -7.56 -5.42 -17.71
N TYR A 152 -7.14 -5.35 -16.45
CA TYR A 152 -7.85 -4.58 -15.43
C TYR A 152 -7.60 -3.08 -15.60
N ALA A 153 -8.65 -2.28 -15.46
CA ALA A 153 -8.54 -0.83 -15.41
C ALA A 153 -7.81 -0.36 -14.14
N PHE A 154 -8.01 -1.07 -13.02
CA PHE A 154 -7.35 -0.85 -11.73
C PHE A 154 -7.48 -2.08 -10.83
N ILE A 155 -6.70 -2.09 -9.75
CA ILE A 155 -6.79 -3.06 -8.66
C ILE A 155 -7.09 -2.29 -7.38
N LEU A 156 -8.21 -2.64 -6.71
CA LEU A 156 -8.67 -2.00 -5.48
C LEU A 156 -8.10 -2.70 -4.26
N ASN A 157 -7.64 -1.90 -3.29
CA ASN A 157 -7.35 -2.40 -1.94
C ASN A 157 -8.61 -2.33 -1.08
N THR A 158 -9.03 -3.46 -0.53
CA THR A 158 -10.23 -3.59 0.32
C THR A 158 -9.95 -3.48 1.82
N ASP A 159 -8.70 -3.19 2.20
CA ASP A 159 -8.36 -3.02 3.61
C ASP A 159 -8.92 -1.71 4.18
N ASN A 160 -9.18 -1.71 5.49
CA ASN A 160 -9.56 -0.51 6.26
C ASN A 160 -10.80 0.24 5.71
N ASP A 161 -11.78 -0.49 5.17
CA ASP A 161 -13.01 0.06 4.58
C ASP A 161 -12.75 1.12 3.47
N ALA A 162 -11.56 1.09 2.87
CA ALA A 162 -11.21 2.01 1.77
C ALA A 162 -12.13 1.82 0.56
N VAL A 163 -12.71 0.63 0.40
CA VAL A 163 -13.70 0.30 -0.62
C VAL A 163 -14.90 -0.37 0.07
N PRO A 164 -15.92 0.41 0.48
CA PRO A 164 -17.04 -0.11 1.28
C PRO A 164 -17.94 -1.08 0.50
N PHE A 165 -17.88 -1.06 -0.82
CA PHE A 165 -18.65 -1.96 -1.67
C PHE A 165 -17.85 -2.40 -2.90
N VAL A 166 -17.86 -3.69 -3.17
CA VAL A 166 -17.27 -4.31 -4.37
C VAL A 166 -18.35 -5.16 -5.06
N ASN A 167 -18.70 -4.81 -6.30
CA ASN A 167 -19.57 -5.66 -7.10
C ASN A 167 -18.79 -6.88 -7.59
N LYS A 168 -19.01 -8.04 -6.95
CA LYS A 168 -18.32 -9.29 -7.27
C LYS A 168 -18.65 -9.86 -8.66
N ALA A 169 -19.73 -9.39 -9.28
CA ALA A 169 -20.05 -9.80 -10.66
C ALA A 169 -19.20 -9.05 -11.71
N MET A 170 -18.63 -7.90 -11.36
CA MET A 170 -17.81 -7.07 -12.25
C MET A 170 -16.32 -7.08 -11.88
N GLY A 171 -15.98 -7.39 -10.63
CA GLY A 171 -14.63 -7.45 -10.11
C GLY A 171 -14.17 -8.88 -9.85
N GLU A 172 -12.85 -9.11 -9.97
CA GLU A 172 -12.21 -10.40 -9.67
C GLU A 172 -11.43 -10.32 -8.35
N ASP A 173 -11.68 -11.24 -7.42
CA ASP A 173 -10.84 -11.40 -6.22
C ASP A 173 -9.52 -12.04 -6.61
N ILE A 174 -8.44 -11.28 -6.50
CA ILE A 174 -7.10 -11.73 -6.90
C ILE A 174 -6.21 -12.17 -5.74
N ASN A 175 -6.73 -12.29 -4.49
CA ASN A 175 -5.94 -12.74 -3.34
C ASN A 175 -5.31 -14.12 -3.59
N ALA A 176 -6.09 -15.08 -4.10
CA ALA A 176 -5.61 -16.43 -4.40
C ALA A 176 -4.57 -16.42 -5.54
N LEU A 177 -4.79 -15.60 -6.57
CA LEU A 177 -3.88 -15.48 -7.72
C LEU A 177 -2.52 -14.90 -7.28
N VAL A 178 -2.53 -13.87 -6.46
CA VAL A 178 -1.28 -13.29 -5.92
C VAL A 178 -0.51 -14.33 -5.13
N LYS A 179 -1.18 -15.06 -4.23
CA LYS A 179 -0.56 -16.12 -3.43
C LYS A 179 0.06 -17.22 -4.31
N ASP A 180 -0.62 -17.64 -5.36
CA ASP A 180 -0.14 -18.66 -6.28
C ASP A 180 1.11 -18.20 -7.06
N ILE A 181 1.11 -16.96 -7.56
CA ILE A 181 2.28 -16.37 -8.24
C ILE A 181 3.46 -16.26 -7.29
N VAL A 182 3.24 -15.81 -6.06
CA VAL A 182 4.30 -15.70 -5.04
C VAL A 182 4.92 -17.05 -4.75
N ASN A 183 4.10 -18.10 -4.59
CA ASN A 183 4.58 -19.46 -4.32
C ASN A 183 5.37 -20.08 -5.48
N ARG A 184 5.06 -19.72 -6.73
CA ARG A 184 5.81 -20.21 -7.92
C ARG A 184 7.14 -19.50 -8.14
N GLN A 185 7.40 -18.42 -7.47
CA GLN A 185 8.63 -17.64 -7.58
C GLN A 185 9.65 -17.94 -6.46
N GLN A 186 9.34 -18.91 -5.61
CA GLN A 186 10.24 -19.49 -4.62
C GLN A 186 11.07 -20.61 -5.23
#